data_c3c680dc34843aef2de785e48b8b1a41
#
_entry.id   c3c680dc34843aef2de785e48b8b1a41
#
_cell.length_a   1.000
_cell.length_b   1.000
_cell.length_c   1.000
_cell.angle_alpha   90.00
_cell.angle_beta   90.00
_cell.angle_gamma   90.00
#
_symmetry.space_group_name_H-M   'P 1'
#
loop_
_entity.id
_entity.type
_entity.pdbx_description
1 polymer ?
#
loop_
_entity_poly.entity_id
_entity_poly.type
_entity_poly.pdbx_seq_one_letter_code
_entity_poly.pdbx_strand_id
1 'polypeptide(L)'
;APCVLWIDEIEKGLATSGSDDGVSKRVLGYLLTWMAERKAKVFLVATANAVKELPAELLRKGRFDEIWFVDLPGPAVRAEIFRLHCQRRKIDWEGYELAALAEASEGFSGAEIEQAIVAALYAAHAEGVPVAQRHLEAELRGTRPLSVLMAEQVNALRAWAATRTVAAD
;
A
#
# COMPACT_ATOMS: atom_id res chain seq x y z
N ALA A 1 4.68 -25.46 12.41
CA ALA A 1 3.28 -25.05 12.22
C ALA A 1 2.53 -25.26 13.52
N PRO A 2 1.53 -24.39 13.86
CA PRO A 2 0.96 -23.39 12.94
C PRO A 2 1.87 -22.17 12.75
N CYS A 3 1.77 -21.53 11.58
CA CYS A 3 2.51 -20.30 11.28
C CYS A 3 1.75 -19.44 10.25
N VAL A 4 2.11 -18.16 10.20
CA VAL A 4 1.73 -17.26 9.10
C VAL A 4 2.93 -17.17 8.15
N LEU A 5 2.69 -17.44 6.89
CA LEU A 5 3.67 -17.24 5.82
C LEU A 5 3.28 -15.97 5.07
N TRP A 6 4.16 -14.98 5.11
CA TRP A 6 4.00 -13.73 4.38
C TRP A 6 4.90 -13.73 3.14
N ILE A 7 4.33 -13.48 1.97
CA ILE A 7 5.04 -13.31 0.71
C ILE A 7 4.75 -11.91 0.21
N ASP A 8 5.76 -11.05 0.24
CA ASP A 8 5.63 -9.69 -0.25
C ASP A 8 5.95 -9.60 -1.74
N GLU A 9 5.17 -8.80 -2.48
CA GLU A 9 5.33 -8.58 -3.93
C GLU A 9 5.50 -9.90 -4.71
N ILE A 10 4.55 -10.82 -4.52
CA ILE A 10 4.60 -12.18 -5.06
C ILE A 10 4.81 -12.21 -6.59
N GLU A 11 4.34 -11.19 -7.33
CA GLU A 11 4.54 -11.06 -8.76
C GLU A 11 6.02 -11.00 -9.14
N LYS A 12 6.87 -10.34 -8.33
CA LYS A 12 8.31 -10.22 -8.62
C LYS A 12 9.04 -11.58 -8.58
N GLY A 13 8.61 -12.45 -7.67
CA GLY A 13 9.18 -13.81 -7.57
C GLY A 13 8.67 -14.77 -8.65
N LEU A 14 7.57 -14.42 -9.33
CA LEU A 14 6.87 -15.27 -10.28
C LEU A 14 6.82 -14.69 -11.70
N ALA A 15 7.42 -13.50 -11.92
CA ALA A 15 7.46 -12.85 -13.22
C ALA A 15 8.14 -13.76 -14.26
N THR A 16 7.47 -13.96 -15.40
CA THR A 16 7.93 -14.83 -16.51
C THR A 16 8.64 -14.03 -17.60
N SER A 17 8.93 -12.75 -17.37
CA SER A 17 9.59 -11.87 -18.34
C SER A 17 11.08 -11.72 -18.02
N GLY A 18 11.95 -12.49 -18.68
CA GLY A 18 13.40 -12.35 -18.56
C GLY A 18 14.17 -13.63 -18.84
N SER A 19 15.51 -13.58 -18.74
CA SER A 19 16.43 -14.71 -18.95
C SER A 19 16.24 -15.88 -17.96
N ASP A 20 15.45 -15.70 -16.90
CA ASP A 20 15.19 -16.68 -15.81
C ASP A 20 13.79 -17.32 -15.87
N ASP A 21 13.14 -17.31 -17.03
CA ASP A 21 11.78 -17.85 -17.23
C ASP A 21 11.61 -19.30 -16.72
N GLY A 22 12.66 -20.11 -16.83
CA GLY A 22 12.67 -21.50 -16.35
C GLY A 22 12.67 -21.66 -14.82
N VAL A 23 13.27 -20.72 -14.09
CA VAL A 23 13.30 -20.74 -12.61
C VAL A 23 11.97 -20.29 -12.07
N SER A 24 11.45 -19.16 -12.55
CA SER A 24 10.16 -18.61 -12.12
C SER A 24 9.01 -19.59 -12.36
N LYS A 25 8.99 -20.28 -13.50
CA LYS A 25 7.98 -21.32 -13.78
C LYS A 25 8.08 -22.51 -12.83
N ARG A 26 9.30 -22.91 -12.46
CA ARG A 26 9.50 -23.99 -11.46
C ARG A 26 9.04 -23.57 -10.07
N VAL A 27 9.40 -22.36 -9.63
CA VAL A 27 8.97 -21.80 -8.34
C VAL A 27 7.45 -21.72 -8.29
N LEU A 28 6.81 -21.22 -9.34
CA LEU A 28 5.35 -21.19 -9.45
C LEU A 28 4.76 -22.62 -9.34
N GLY A 29 5.29 -23.59 -10.06
CA GLY A 29 4.83 -24.98 -10.01
C GLY A 29 4.92 -25.56 -8.61
N TYR A 30 6.04 -25.35 -7.90
CA TYR A 30 6.19 -25.78 -6.50
C TYR A 30 5.19 -25.09 -5.57
N LEU A 31 5.02 -23.77 -5.71
CA LEU A 31 4.06 -23.01 -4.90
C LEU A 31 2.63 -23.53 -5.10
N LEU A 32 2.21 -23.72 -6.34
CA LEU A 32 0.87 -24.20 -6.67
C LEU A 32 0.63 -25.61 -6.13
N THR A 33 1.62 -26.52 -6.25
CA THR A 33 1.55 -27.87 -5.70
C THR A 33 1.48 -27.83 -4.18
N TRP A 34 2.34 -27.04 -3.54
CA TRP A 34 2.33 -26.88 -2.09
C TRP A 34 0.99 -26.31 -1.59
N MET A 35 0.42 -25.29 -2.24
CA MET A 35 -0.89 -24.75 -1.88
C MET A 35 -2.01 -25.78 -1.98
N ALA A 36 -1.92 -26.72 -2.95
CA ALA A 36 -2.93 -27.75 -3.15
C ALA A 36 -2.81 -28.90 -2.16
N GLU A 37 -1.59 -29.30 -1.79
CA GLU A 37 -1.30 -30.54 -1.05
C GLU A 37 -0.98 -30.29 0.42
N ARG A 38 -0.82 -29.03 0.84
CA ARG A 38 -0.44 -28.69 2.23
C ARG A 38 -1.42 -29.27 3.25
N LYS A 39 -0.89 -30.06 4.19
CA LYS A 39 -1.62 -30.58 5.35
C LYS A 39 -1.33 -29.76 6.62
N ALA A 40 -0.26 -28.98 6.59
CA ALA A 40 0.15 -28.14 7.72
C ALA A 40 -0.75 -26.92 7.87
N LYS A 41 -1.00 -26.51 9.12
CA LYS A 41 -1.76 -25.29 9.45
C LYS A 41 -0.88 -24.06 9.17
N VAL A 42 -0.88 -23.60 7.93
CA VAL A 42 -0.18 -22.40 7.49
C VAL A 42 -1.22 -21.40 6.97
N PHE A 43 -1.25 -20.20 7.54
CA PHE A 43 -2.02 -19.09 6.99
C PHE A 43 -1.12 -18.33 6.02
N LEU A 44 -1.49 -18.33 4.73
CA LEU A 44 -0.72 -17.67 3.68
C LEU A 44 -1.27 -16.27 3.42
N VAL A 45 -0.40 -15.26 3.52
CA VAL A 45 -0.68 -13.88 3.12
C VAL A 45 0.28 -13.52 2.01
N ALA A 46 -0.23 -12.98 0.92
CA ALA A 46 0.60 -12.47 -0.18
C ALA A 46 0.16 -11.06 -0.56
N THR A 47 1.12 -10.20 -0.90
CA THR A 47 0.84 -8.89 -1.48
C THR A 47 1.23 -8.87 -2.96
N ALA A 48 0.55 -8.05 -3.74
CA ALA A 48 0.89 -7.82 -5.15
C ALA A 48 0.52 -6.39 -5.54
N ASN A 49 1.43 -5.71 -6.24
CA ASN A 49 1.22 -4.37 -6.79
C ASN A 49 0.81 -4.43 -8.28
N ALA A 50 1.30 -5.42 -9.01
CA ALA A 50 1.09 -5.60 -10.44
C ALA A 50 0.27 -6.87 -10.72
N VAL A 51 -1.03 -6.83 -10.44
CA VAL A 51 -1.92 -8.00 -10.57
C VAL A 51 -1.94 -8.59 -11.98
N LYS A 52 -1.70 -7.78 -13.02
CA LYS A 52 -1.64 -8.24 -14.42
C LYS A 52 -0.43 -9.14 -14.70
N GLU A 53 0.60 -9.05 -13.88
CA GLU A 53 1.82 -9.85 -13.97
C GLU A 53 1.68 -11.20 -13.22
N LEU A 54 0.62 -11.35 -12.40
CA LEU A 54 0.36 -12.59 -11.70
C LEU A 54 -0.08 -13.68 -12.68
N PRO A 55 0.49 -14.88 -12.57
CA PRO A 55 -0.01 -16.05 -13.29
C PRO A 55 -1.49 -16.30 -12.97
N ALA A 56 -2.31 -16.50 -14.02
CA ALA A 56 -3.75 -16.72 -13.88
C ALA A 56 -4.10 -17.92 -12.99
N GLU A 57 -3.18 -18.87 -12.87
CA GLU A 57 -3.29 -20.06 -12.04
C GLU A 57 -3.39 -19.74 -10.55
N LEU A 58 -2.75 -18.65 -10.08
CA LEU A 58 -2.82 -18.18 -8.69
C LEU A 58 -4.18 -17.57 -8.35
N LEU A 59 -4.82 -16.94 -9.32
CA LEU A 59 -6.11 -16.25 -9.16
C LEU A 59 -7.31 -17.19 -9.25
N ARG A 60 -7.10 -18.48 -9.54
CA ARG A 60 -8.17 -19.47 -9.59
C ARG A 60 -8.66 -19.83 -8.20
N LYS A 61 -9.98 -20.06 -8.09
CA LYS A 61 -10.61 -20.54 -6.85
C LYS A 61 -9.91 -21.79 -6.32
N GLY A 62 -9.72 -21.82 -4.99
CA GLY A 62 -9.03 -22.93 -4.29
C GLY A 62 -7.52 -22.72 -4.15
N ARG A 63 -6.99 -21.52 -4.48
CA ARG A 63 -5.59 -21.12 -4.22
C ARG A 63 -5.55 -20.10 -3.08
N PHE A 64 -6.07 -18.90 -3.31
CA PHE A 64 -6.35 -17.95 -2.25
C PHE A 64 -7.85 -18.00 -1.92
N ASP A 65 -8.18 -18.00 -0.64
CA ASP A 65 -9.57 -18.03 -0.19
C ASP A 65 -10.24 -16.68 -0.43
N GLU A 66 -9.49 -15.59 -0.23
CA GLU A 66 -9.94 -14.22 -0.46
C GLU A 66 -8.84 -13.39 -1.10
N ILE A 67 -9.26 -12.46 -1.95
CA ILE A 67 -8.41 -11.43 -2.53
C ILE A 67 -8.97 -10.08 -2.07
N TRP A 68 -8.14 -9.34 -1.35
CA TRP A 68 -8.49 -8.03 -0.81
C TRP A 68 -7.88 -6.94 -1.65
N PHE A 69 -8.68 -5.92 -1.97
CA PHE A 69 -8.18 -4.71 -2.60
C PHE A 69 -8.02 -3.62 -1.55
N VAL A 70 -6.80 -3.13 -1.40
CA VAL A 70 -6.47 -1.99 -0.54
C VAL A 70 -6.33 -0.77 -1.44
N ASP A 71 -7.33 0.11 -1.40
CA ASP A 71 -7.31 1.37 -2.15
C ASP A 71 -6.54 2.47 -1.38
N LEU A 72 -6.47 3.64 -1.96
CA LEU A 72 -5.96 4.82 -1.27
C LEU A 72 -6.85 5.17 -0.09
N PRO A 73 -6.28 5.69 1.01
CA PRO A 73 -7.04 5.98 2.21
C PRO A 73 -8.10 7.07 1.97
N GLY A 74 -9.32 6.83 2.45
CA GLY A 74 -10.38 7.81 2.51
C GLY A 74 -10.06 8.96 3.48
N PRO A 75 -10.82 10.06 3.48
CA PRO A 75 -10.51 11.26 4.28
C PRO A 75 -10.41 10.96 5.79
N ALA A 76 -11.29 10.13 6.33
CA ALA A 76 -11.24 9.76 7.75
C ALA A 76 -9.96 8.98 8.09
N VAL A 77 -9.57 8.05 7.21
CA VAL A 77 -8.34 7.27 7.38
C VAL A 77 -7.11 8.17 7.23
N ARG A 78 -7.10 9.13 6.29
CA ARG A 78 -6.01 10.08 6.15
C ARG A 78 -5.84 10.95 7.41
N ALA A 79 -6.92 11.44 7.99
CA ALA A 79 -6.87 12.17 9.26
C ALA A 79 -6.23 11.34 10.38
N GLU A 80 -6.59 10.07 10.46
CA GLU A 80 -6.00 9.14 11.45
C GLU A 80 -4.52 8.86 11.15
N ILE A 81 -4.12 8.76 9.90
CA ILE A 81 -2.70 8.61 9.50
C ILE A 81 -1.90 9.84 9.97
N PHE A 82 -2.40 11.07 9.77
CA PHE A 82 -1.76 12.27 10.30
C PHE A 82 -1.61 12.19 11.82
N ARG A 83 -2.68 11.87 12.53
CA ARG A 83 -2.67 11.74 13.99
C ARG A 83 -1.60 10.76 14.46
N LEU A 84 -1.59 9.55 13.91
CA LEU A 84 -0.66 8.48 14.27
C LEU A 84 0.81 8.87 14.01
N HIS A 85 1.09 9.45 12.84
CA HIS A 85 2.47 9.83 12.50
C HIS A 85 2.97 11.04 13.28
N CYS A 86 2.11 12.00 13.59
CA CYS A 86 2.43 13.12 14.49
C CYS A 86 2.72 12.61 15.90
N GLN A 87 1.87 11.73 16.43
CA GLN A 87 2.05 11.13 17.74
C GLN A 87 3.37 10.33 17.85
N ARG A 88 3.66 9.49 16.84
CA ARG A 88 4.93 8.70 16.81
C ARG A 88 6.16 9.59 16.82
N ARG A 89 6.10 10.79 16.25
CA ARG A 89 7.19 11.77 16.18
C ARG A 89 7.16 12.81 17.30
N LYS A 90 6.23 12.65 18.26
CA LYS A 90 6.05 13.57 19.39
C LYS A 90 5.79 15.02 18.93
N ILE A 91 5.10 15.18 17.82
CA ILE A 91 4.62 16.46 17.34
C ILE A 91 3.35 16.80 18.16
N ASP A 92 3.29 18.02 18.66
CA ASP A 92 2.07 18.55 19.28
C ASP A 92 1.06 18.86 18.16
N TRP A 93 0.08 18.00 18.01
CA TRP A 93 -0.94 18.04 16.95
C TRP A 93 -2.33 18.42 17.48
N GLU A 94 -2.49 18.60 18.80
CA GLU A 94 -3.81 18.85 19.42
C GLU A 94 -4.49 20.12 18.90
N GLY A 95 -3.70 21.09 18.40
CA GLY A 95 -4.21 22.29 17.75
C GLY A 95 -4.37 22.19 16.22
N TYR A 96 -4.15 21.01 15.61
CA TYR A 96 -4.23 20.87 14.16
C TYR A 96 -5.64 20.50 13.71
N GLU A 97 -6.06 21.09 12.60
CA GLU A 97 -7.29 20.74 11.92
C GLU A 97 -7.08 19.52 11.02
N LEU A 98 -7.12 18.31 11.61
CA LEU A 98 -6.86 17.07 10.90
C LEU A 98 -7.80 16.85 9.70
N ALA A 99 -9.04 17.34 9.77
CA ALA A 99 -9.97 17.29 8.64
C ALA A 99 -9.46 18.12 7.45
N ALA A 100 -8.95 19.32 7.69
CA ALA A 100 -8.38 20.18 6.65
C ALA A 100 -7.12 19.56 6.03
N LEU A 101 -6.25 18.94 6.84
CA LEU A 101 -5.09 18.20 6.35
C LEU A 101 -5.51 16.98 5.52
N ALA A 102 -6.57 16.29 5.93
CA ALA A 102 -7.12 15.17 5.18
C ALA A 102 -7.68 15.61 3.83
N GLU A 103 -8.36 16.73 3.73
CA GLU A 103 -8.83 17.32 2.47
C GLU A 103 -7.64 17.70 1.57
N ALA A 104 -6.66 18.42 2.13
CA ALA A 104 -5.47 18.87 1.39
C ALA A 104 -4.61 17.70 0.87
N SER A 105 -4.76 16.49 1.44
CA SER A 105 -4.05 15.27 1.04
C SER A 105 -4.89 14.33 0.20
N GLU A 106 -5.90 14.81 -0.52
CA GLU A 106 -6.68 13.97 -1.41
C GLU A 106 -5.78 13.24 -2.43
N GLY A 107 -5.99 11.93 -2.56
CA GLY A 107 -5.19 11.09 -3.45
C GLY A 107 -3.82 10.66 -2.92
N PHE A 108 -3.43 11.09 -1.72
CA PHE A 108 -2.19 10.66 -1.08
C PHE A 108 -2.33 9.26 -0.49
N SER A 109 -1.30 8.46 -0.63
CA SER A 109 -1.10 7.22 0.13
C SER A 109 -0.63 7.51 1.55
N GLY A 110 -0.72 6.51 2.44
CA GLY A 110 -0.20 6.65 3.80
C GLY A 110 1.29 6.97 3.86
N ALA A 111 2.07 6.39 2.95
CA ALA A 111 3.51 6.65 2.85
C ALA A 111 3.81 8.10 2.42
N GLU A 112 3.04 8.65 1.49
CA GLU A 112 3.20 10.04 1.05
C GLU A 112 2.81 11.03 2.14
N ILE A 113 1.77 10.75 2.92
CA ILE A 113 1.41 11.54 4.11
C ILE A 113 2.56 11.50 5.13
N GLU A 114 3.15 10.34 5.38
CA GLU A 114 4.32 10.21 6.25
C GLU A 114 5.48 11.07 5.76
N GLN A 115 5.79 11.02 4.46
CA GLN A 115 6.86 11.84 3.86
C GLN A 115 6.58 13.35 3.98
N ALA A 116 5.34 13.77 3.77
CA ALA A 116 4.94 15.17 3.95
C ALA A 116 5.16 15.64 5.40
N ILE A 117 4.86 14.81 6.40
CA ILE A 117 5.13 15.12 7.80
C ILE A 117 6.64 15.23 8.07
N VAL A 118 7.45 14.34 7.49
CA VAL A 118 8.91 14.38 7.63
C VAL A 118 9.47 15.64 6.97
N ALA A 119 9.02 15.99 5.78
CA ALA A 119 9.44 17.20 5.08
C ALA A 119 9.07 18.47 5.87
N ALA A 120 7.86 18.51 6.42
CA ALA A 120 7.41 19.62 7.29
C ALA A 120 8.27 19.79 8.55
N LEU A 121 8.75 18.68 9.15
CA LEU A 121 9.69 18.73 10.26
C LEU A 121 11.04 19.34 9.85
N TYR A 122 11.57 18.98 8.69
CA TYR A 122 12.80 19.58 8.16
C TYR A 122 12.64 21.06 7.85
N ALA A 123 11.49 21.45 7.24
CA ALA A 123 11.21 22.87 6.98
C ALA A 123 11.12 23.69 8.26
N ALA A 124 10.40 23.23 9.27
CA ALA A 124 10.30 23.89 10.56
C ALA A 124 11.65 23.98 11.28
N HIS A 125 12.47 22.92 11.20
CA HIS A 125 13.83 22.92 11.75
C HIS A 125 14.72 23.97 11.08
N ALA A 126 14.63 24.10 9.76
CA ALA A 126 15.39 25.12 9.02
C ALA A 126 14.96 26.55 9.38
N GLU A 127 13.67 26.76 9.73
CA GLU A 127 13.17 28.03 10.26
C GLU A 127 13.54 28.27 11.74
N GLY A 128 14.03 27.26 12.45
CA GLY A 128 14.32 27.34 13.89
C GLY A 128 13.08 27.39 14.77
N VAL A 129 11.96 26.87 14.31
CA VAL A 129 10.66 26.88 15.00
C VAL A 129 10.11 25.46 15.19
N PRO A 130 9.19 25.26 16.15
CA PRO A 130 8.42 24.01 16.20
C PRO A 130 7.60 23.82 14.94
N VAL A 131 7.41 22.53 14.53
CA VAL A 131 6.52 22.23 13.42
C VAL A 131 5.09 22.67 13.76
N ALA A 132 4.41 23.25 12.78
CA ALA A 132 3.03 23.72 12.87
C ALA A 132 2.26 23.27 11.63
N GLN A 133 0.93 23.28 11.69
CA GLN A 133 0.05 22.86 10.59
C GLN A 133 0.42 23.50 9.25
N ARG A 134 0.79 24.80 9.25
CA ARG A 134 1.19 25.52 8.03
C ARG A 134 2.33 24.85 7.26
N HIS A 135 3.26 24.17 7.96
CA HIS A 135 4.37 23.47 7.32
C HIS A 135 3.87 22.21 6.59
N LEU A 136 2.96 21.45 7.23
CA LEU A 136 2.33 20.30 6.59
C LEU A 136 1.53 20.73 5.35
N GLU A 137 0.71 21.78 5.49
CA GLU A 137 -0.06 22.28 4.36
C GLU A 137 0.81 22.77 3.20
N ALA A 138 1.96 23.39 3.50
CA ALA A 138 2.90 23.82 2.47
C ALA A 138 3.46 22.63 1.70
N GLU A 139 3.87 21.56 2.40
CA GLU A 139 4.37 20.33 1.78
C GLU A 139 3.29 19.61 0.96
N LEU A 140 2.06 19.52 1.47
CA LEU A 140 0.94 18.90 0.75
C LEU A 140 0.63 19.66 -0.54
N ARG A 141 0.62 21.00 -0.51
CA ARG A 141 0.40 21.83 -1.70
C ARG A 141 1.54 21.73 -2.72
N GLY A 142 2.76 21.55 -2.24
CA GLY A 142 3.95 21.42 -3.08
C GLY A 142 4.13 20.05 -3.73
N THR A 143 3.44 19.03 -3.21
CA THR A 143 3.59 17.64 -3.65
C THR A 143 2.43 17.21 -4.52
N ARG A 144 2.73 16.60 -5.67
CA ARG A 144 1.74 15.88 -6.48
C ARG A 144 1.73 14.40 -6.08
N PRO A 145 0.59 13.85 -5.62
CA PRO A 145 0.54 12.46 -5.22
C PRO A 145 0.73 11.51 -6.42
N LEU A 146 1.31 10.37 -6.15
CA LEU A 146 1.59 9.33 -7.14
C LEU A 146 0.30 8.87 -7.85
N SER A 147 -0.81 8.87 -7.15
CA SER A 147 -2.14 8.55 -7.70
C SER A 147 -2.56 9.46 -8.87
N VAL A 148 -2.09 10.71 -8.88
CA VAL A 148 -2.30 11.65 -10.00
C VAL A 148 -1.30 11.36 -11.12
N LEU A 149 -0.02 11.15 -10.77
CA LEU A 149 1.04 10.86 -11.75
C LEU A 149 0.82 9.52 -12.46
N MET A 150 0.24 8.54 -11.75
CA MET A 150 -0.03 7.19 -12.26
C MET A 150 -1.54 6.90 -12.34
N ALA A 151 -2.35 7.91 -12.62
CA ALA A 151 -3.81 7.81 -12.59
C ALA A 151 -4.37 6.67 -13.46
N GLU A 152 -3.79 6.45 -14.64
CA GLU A 152 -4.22 5.36 -15.53
C GLU A 152 -4.02 3.98 -14.88
N GLN A 153 -2.88 3.78 -14.21
CA GLN A 153 -2.56 2.49 -13.56
C GLN A 153 -3.46 2.26 -12.34
N VAL A 154 -3.65 3.29 -11.51
CA VAL A 154 -4.54 3.24 -10.34
C VAL A 154 -5.98 2.94 -10.78
N ASN A 155 -6.49 3.64 -11.80
CA ASN A 155 -7.83 3.41 -12.31
C ASN A 155 -7.99 2.03 -12.96
N ALA A 156 -6.98 1.55 -13.67
CA ALA A 156 -6.99 0.20 -14.24
C ALA A 156 -7.02 -0.88 -13.15
N LEU A 157 -6.31 -0.66 -12.04
CA LEU A 157 -6.32 -1.59 -10.90
C LEU A 157 -7.68 -1.58 -10.20
N ARG A 158 -8.26 -0.39 -9.95
CA ARG A 158 -9.61 -0.25 -9.39
C ARG A 158 -10.67 -0.95 -10.24
N ALA A 159 -10.63 -0.74 -11.56
CA ALA A 159 -11.54 -1.38 -12.49
C ALA A 159 -11.40 -2.92 -12.47
N TRP A 160 -10.18 -3.43 -12.35
CA TRP A 160 -9.93 -4.86 -12.22
C TRP A 160 -10.47 -5.40 -10.88
N ALA A 161 -10.24 -4.67 -9.80
CA ALA A 161 -10.62 -5.05 -8.45
C ALA A 161 -12.14 -5.09 -8.24
N ALA A 162 -12.87 -4.14 -8.83
CA ALA A 162 -14.30 -3.94 -8.62
C ALA A 162 -15.19 -5.20 -8.80
N THR A 163 -14.74 -6.17 -9.60
CA THR A 163 -15.49 -7.40 -9.88
C THR A 163 -14.81 -8.67 -9.37
N ARG A 164 -13.65 -8.56 -8.71
CA ARG A 164 -12.79 -9.72 -8.40
C ARG A 164 -12.29 -9.76 -6.97
N THR A 165 -12.49 -8.70 -6.21
CA THR A 165 -11.92 -8.57 -4.87
C THR A 165 -12.96 -8.10 -3.87
N VAL A 166 -12.62 -8.24 -2.59
CA VAL A 166 -13.33 -7.63 -1.47
C VAL A 166 -12.59 -6.34 -1.10
N ALA A 167 -13.32 -5.26 -0.81
CA ALA A 167 -12.72 -4.04 -0.28
C ALA A 167 -12.12 -4.32 1.11
N ALA A 168 -10.97 -3.70 1.40
CA ALA A 168 -10.28 -3.90 2.68
C ALA A 168 -10.70 -2.90 3.78
N ASP A 169 -11.60 -1.96 3.46
CA ASP A 169 -12.15 -0.88 4.29
C ASP A 169 -13.64 -1.06 4.60
#